data_720183eac63203af5b5460df21ec56b8
#
_entry.id   720183eac63203af5b5460df21ec56b8
#
_cell.length_a   1.000
_cell.length_b   1.000
_cell.length_c   1.000
_cell.angle_alpha   90.00
_cell.angle_beta   90.00
_cell.angle_gamma   90.00
#
_symmetry.space_group_name_H-M   'P 1'
#
loop_
_entity.id
_entity.type
_entity.pdbx_description
1 polymer ?
#
loop_
_entity_poly.entity_id
_entity_poly.type
_entity_poly.pdbx_seq_one_letter_code
_entity_poly.pdbx_strand_id
1 'polypeptide(L)'
;RKDGHLIGNHTWDHVQLDKIPAEKARLEIEKTNNRIYEASGIYPSYVRPPFGAWIKDMELSVTMLPVFWDVDTLDWKSKNIDSILSIAQKQVHDGSIILMHDGYQTSVDAALKIADLFTEKGYVFVTADQLLLT
;
A
#
# COMPACT_ATOMS: atom_id res chain seq x y z
N ARG A 1 2.91 -12.89 5.15
CA ARG A 1 2.59 -12.86 6.58
C ARG A 1 3.66 -13.54 7.43
N LYS A 2 4.07 -14.76 7.07
CA LYS A 2 5.07 -15.54 7.83
C LYS A 2 6.38 -14.79 8.01
N ASP A 3 6.74 -13.97 7.02
CA ASP A 3 7.96 -13.15 7.01
C ASP A 3 7.78 -11.78 7.69
N GLY A 4 6.63 -11.56 8.37
CA GLY A 4 6.37 -10.33 9.13
C GLY A 4 5.74 -9.19 8.35
N HIS A 5 5.43 -9.37 7.06
CA HIS A 5 4.79 -8.33 6.26
C HIS A 5 3.34 -8.06 6.71
N LEU A 6 2.96 -6.79 6.71
CA LEU A 6 1.59 -6.36 6.94
C LEU A 6 0.75 -6.58 5.69
N ILE A 7 -0.40 -7.23 5.85
CA ILE A 7 -1.36 -7.43 4.76
C ILE A 7 -2.50 -6.45 4.95
N GLY A 8 -2.78 -5.66 3.92
CA GLY A 8 -3.87 -4.69 3.89
C GLY A 8 -4.86 -4.97 2.77
N ASN A 9 -6.01 -4.32 2.85
CA ASN A 9 -7.06 -4.33 1.83
C ASN A 9 -6.76 -3.29 0.73
N HIS A 10 -7.14 -3.59 -0.50
CA HIS A 10 -7.02 -2.64 -1.63
C HIS A 10 -8.28 -2.63 -2.52
N THR A 11 -9.43 -2.96 -1.94
CA THR A 11 -10.72 -3.21 -2.60
C THR A 11 -10.72 -4.47 -3.47
N TRP A 12 -11.89 -4.88 -3.97
CA TRP A 12 -12.01 -6.06 -4.80
C TRP A 12 -11.72 -5.78 -6.27
N ASP A 13 -12.36 -4.74 -6.82
CA ASP A 13 -12.28 -4.38 -8.24
C ASP A 13 -11.42 -3.13 -8.50
N HIS A 14 -10.59 -2.71 -7.53
CA HIS A 14 -9.76 -1.50 -7.61
C HIS A 14 -10.58 -0.25 -7.95
N VAL A 15 -11.75 -0.10 -7.33
CA VAL A 15 -12.66 1.03 -7.56
C VAL A 15 -12.24 2.27 -6.79
N GLN A 16 -12.57 3.45 -7.34
CA GLN A 16 -12.44 4.71 -6.62
C GLN A 16 -13.63 4.87 -5.68
N LEU A 17 -13.39 4.67 -4.37
CA LEU A 17 -14.44 4.52 -3.35
C LEU A 17 -15.37 5.73 -3.23
N ASP A 18 -14.86 6.94 -3.44
CA ASP A 18 -15.63 8.19 -3.36
C ASP A 18 -16.54 8.46 -4.59
N LYS A 19 -16.44 7.62 -5.63
CA LYS A 19 -17.27 7.72 -6.85
C LYS A 19 -18.35 6.67 -6.98
N ILE A 20 -18.50 5.83 -5.96
CA ILE A 20 -19.53 4.78 -5.95
C ILE A 20 -20.43 4.93 -4.72
N PRO A 21 -21.66 4.38 -4.73
CA PRO A 21 -22.51 4.40 -3.55
C PRO A 21 -21.85 3.78 -2.33
N ALA A 22 -22.07 4.33 -1.14
CA ALA A 22 -21.47 3.89 0.12
C ALA A 22 -21.66 2.39 0.38
N GLU A 23 -22.84 1.85 0.06
CA GLU A 23 -23.11 0.42 0.18
C GLU A 23 -22.22 -0.45 -0.73
N LYS A 24 -21.98 0.00 -1.96
CA LYS A 24 -21.04 -0.68 -2.87
C LYS A 24 -19.60 -0.59 -2.39
N ALA A 25 -19.19 0.58 -1.87
CA ALA A 25 -17.88 0.77 -1.30
C ALA A 25 -17.65 -0.17 -0.10
N ARG A 26 -18.65 -0.32 0.76
CA ARG A 26 -18.62 -1.26 1.88
C ARG A 26 -18.44 -2.70 1.40
N LEU A 27 -19.21 -3.14 0.40
CA LEU A 27 -19.11 -4.49 -0.16
C LEU A 27 -17.75 -4.79 -0.79
N GLU A 28 -17.13 -3.81 -1.47
CA GLU A 28 -15.78 -3.91 -2.01
C GLU A 28 -14.75 -4.23 -0.89
N ILE A 29 -14.86 -3.55 0.23
CA ILE A 29 -13.99 -3.76 1.38
C ILE A 29 -14.27 -5.11 2.06
N GLU A 30 -15.53 -5.42 2.36
CA GLU A 30 -15.91 -6.65 3.07
C GLU A 30 -15.57 -7.90 2.28
N LYS A 31 -15.86 -7.92 0.99
CA LYS A 31 -15.53 -9.05 0.11
C LYS A 31 -14.03 -9.33 0.08
N THR A 32 -13.24 -8.27 0.01
CA THR A 32 -11.77 -8.38 0.03
C THR A 32 -11.27 -8.84 1.40
N ASN A 33 -11.80 -8.30 2.50
CA ASN A 33 -11.45 -8.73 3.86
C ASN A 33 -11.72 -10.22 4.07
N ASN A 34 -12.87 -10.70 3.62
CA ASN A 34 -13.22 -12.12 3.72
C ASN A 34 -12.23 -12.99 2.94
N ARG A 35 -11.85 -12.57 1.74
CA ARG A 35 -10.89 -13.30 0.92
C ARG A 35 -9.49 -13.31 1.52
N ILE A 36 -9.07 -12.19 2.12
CA ILE A 36 -7.79 -12.12 2.84
C ILE A 36 -7.83 -13.06 4.06
N TYR A 37 -8.93 -13.06 4.80
CA TYR A 37 -9.10 -13.96 5.94
C TYR A 37 -9.02 -15.44 5.54
N GLU A 38 -9.72 -15.84 4.48
CA GLU A 38 -9.66 -17.21 3.95
C GLU A 38 -8.23 -17.64 3.59
N ALA A 39 -7.44 -16.73 3.02
CA ALA A 39 -6.08 -17.02 2.57
C ALA A 39 -5.03 -16.94 3.68
N SER A 40 -5.21 -16.06 4.67
CA SER A 40 -4.18 -15.71 5.66
C SER A 40 -4.54 -16.09 7.09
N GLY A 41 -5.82 -16.32 7.40
CA GLY A 41 -6.36 -16.55 8.72
C GLY A 41 -6.48 -15.30 9.59
N ILE A 42 -6.31 -14.09 9.02
CA ILE A 42 -6.49 -12.82 9.73
C ILE A 42 -7.33 -11.84 8.90
N TYR A 43 -8.18 -11.07 9.58
CA TYR A 43 -8.82 -9.91 8.96
C TYR A 43 -7.83 -8.74 8.95
N PRO A 44 -7.67 -8.03 7.81
CA PRO A 44 -6.81 -6.84 7.76
C PRO A 44 -7.44 -5.69 8.53
N SER A 45 -6.61 -4.90 9.20
CA SER A 45 -7.02 -3.66 9.87
C SER A 45 -6.74 -2.42 9.04
N TYR A 46 -5.99 -2.56 7.96
CA TYR A 46 -5.53 -1.47 7.12
C TYR A 46 -6.04 -1.62 5.69
N VAL A 47 -6.33 -0.48 5.08
CA VAL A 47 -6.73 -0.38 3.68
C VAL A 47 -5.89 0.65 2.97
N ARG A 48 -5.38 0.33 1.79
CA ARG A 48 -4.89 1.34 0.86
C ARG A 48 -5.98 1.64 -0.14
N PRO A 49 -6.63 2.83 -0.04
CA PRO A 49 -7.69 3.16 -0.97
C PRO A 49 -7.10 3.32 -2.39
N PRO A 50 -7.71 2.71 -3.42
CA PRO A 50 -7.32 2.97 -4.80
C PRO A 50 -7.33 4.46 -5.11
N PHE A 51 -6.33 4.94 -5.86
CA PHE A 51 -6.14 6.35 -6.21
C PHE A 51 -5.95 7.31 -5.02
N GLY A 52 -5.75 6.78 -3.81
CA GLY A 52 -5.72 7.60 -2.58
C GLY A 52 -7.08 8.19 -2.20
N ALA A 53 -8.17 7.76 -2.81
CA ALA A 53 -9.51 8.27 -2.59
C ALA A 53 -10.20 7.53 -1.43
N TRP A 54 -10.30 8.21 -0.29
CA TRP A 54 -10.96 7.68 0.91
C TRP A 54 -12.19 8.48 1.29
N ILE A 55 -13.21 7.79 1.80
CA ILE A 55 -14.42 8.42 2.32
C ILE A 55 -14.31 8.44 3.85
N LYS A 56 -14.06 9.62 4.40
CA LYS A 56 -13.79 9.81 5.83
C LYS A 56 -14.94 9.32 6.73
N ASP A 57 -16.18 9.48 6.30
CA ASP A 57 -17.39 9.17 7.07
C ASP A 57 -18.06 7.87 6.60
N MET A 58 -17.33 7.01 5.88
CA MET A 58 -17.90 5.74 5.44
C MET A 58 -18.05 4.80 6.63
N GLU A 59 -19.31 4.44 6.94
CA GLU A 59 -19.62 3.40 7.89
C GLU A 59 -19.24 2.03 7.30
N LEU A 60 -18.24 1.43 7.89
CA LEU A 60 -17.83 0.06 7.59
C LEU A 60 -18.30 -0.86 8.72
N SER A 61 -18.69 -2.07 8.39
CA SER A 61 -18.99 -3.12 9.39
C SER A 61 -17.76 -3.52 10.23
N VAL A 62 -16.57 -3.15 9.76
CA VAL A 62 -15.30 -3.32 10.44
C VAL A 62 -14.53 -2.00 10.40
N THR A 63 -13.83 -1.69 11.50
CA THR A 63 -12.96 -0.52 11.54
C THR A 63 -11.74 -0.76 10.64
N MET A 64 -11.54 0.13 9.68
CA MET A 64 -10.39 0.11 8.77
C MET A 64 -9.63 1.43 8.86
N LEU A 65 -8.31 1.36 8.90
CA LEU A 65 -7.43 2.53 8.89
C LEU A 65 -6.83 2.71 7.50
N PRO A 66 -7.06 3.85 6.84
CA PRO A 66 -6.46 4.10 5.53
C PRO A 66 -4.96 4.34 5.65
N VAL A 67 -4.19 3.71 4.78
CA VAL A 67 -2.75 3.90 4.63
C VAL A 67 -2.48 4.55 3.29
N PHE A 68 -1.93 5.76 3.32
CA PHE A 68 -1.51 6.51 2.16
C PHE A 68 0.00 6.37 1.93
N TRP A 69 0.57 7.24 1.12
CA TRP A 69 1.99 7.32 0.81
C TRP A 69 2.43 8.77 0.68
N ASP A 70 3.70 9.01 0.80
CA ASP A 70 4.33 10.32 0.57
C ASP A 70 5.34 10.28 -0.58
N VAL A 71 5.80 9.08 -0.97
CA VAL A 71 6.70 8.91 -2.13
C VAL A 71 6.01 8.05 -3.18
N ASP A 72 5.59 8.66 -4.29
CA ASP A 72 5.08 7.95 -5.47
C ASP A 72 6.22 7.75 -6.47
N THR A 73 6.65 6.52 -6.62
CA THR A 73 7.76 6.17 -7.53
C THR A 73 7.40 6.25 -9.01
N LEU A 74 6.10 6.37 -9.34
CA LEU A 74 5.57 6.33 -10.71
C LEU A 74 6.02 5.08 -11.48
N ASP A 75 6.22 3.96 -10.78
CA ASP A 75 6.70 2.70 -11.33
C ASP A 75 5.80 2.15 -12.43
N TRP A 76 4.49 2.25 -12.24
CA TRP A 76 3.46 1.85 -13.19
C TRP A 76 3.51 2.67 -14.51
N LYS A 77 3.98 3.91 -14.43
CA LYS A 77 4.04 4.85 -15.56
C LYS A 77 5.36 4.74 -16.32
N SER A 78 6.48 4.84 -15.62
CA SER A 78 7.80 4.84 -16.25
C SER A 78 8.23 3.46 -16.71
N LYS A 79 7.90 2.42 -15.92
CA LYS A 79 8.38 1.04 -16.12
C LYS A 79 9.89 0.98 -16.36
N ASN A 80 10.62 1.87 -15.69
CA ASN A 80 12.06 2.06 -15.85
C ASN A 80 12.73 2.12 -14.47
N ILE A 81 13.66 1.19 -14.23
CA ILE A 81 14.32 1.02 -12.93
C ILE A 81 15.06 2.30 -12.51
N ASP A 82 15.82 2.91 -13.41
CA ASP A 82 16.63 4.09 -13.09
C ASP A 82 15.76 5.30 -12.74
N SER A 83 14.62 5.46 -13.42
CA SER A 83 13.63 6.51 -13.10
C SER A 83 13.03 6.30 -11.72
N ILE A 84 12.64 5.06 -11.39
CA ILE A 84 12.09 4.69 -10.08
C ILE A 84 13.10 4.96 -8.97
N LEU A 85 14.35 4.50 -9.14
CA LEU A 85 15.43 4.74 -8.19
C LEU A 85 15.74 6.22 -8.02
N SER A 86 15.76 7.00 -9.11
CA SER A 86 15.99 8.45 -9.05
C SER A 86 14.94 9.18 -8.22
N ILE A 87 13.66 8.81 -8.36
CA ILE A 87 12.57 9.38 -7.55
C ILE A 87 12.77 9.00 -6.08
N ALA A 88 12.99 7.72 -5.79
CA ALA A 88 13.22 7.26 -4.43
C ALA A 88 14.40 7.98 -3.77
N GLN A 89 15.53 8.09 -4.45
CA GLN A 89 16.73 8.76 -3.91
C GLN A 89 16.51 10.25 -3.59
N LYS A 90 15.63 10.93 -4.35
CA LYS A 90 15.34 12.35 -4.16
C LYS A 90 14.30 12.63 -3.08
N GLN A 91 13.35 11.72 -2.89
CA GLN A 91 12.16 11.99 -2.09
C GLN A 91 12.11 11.22 -0.77
N VAL A 92 12.74 10.05 -0.68
CA VAL A 92 12.71 9.25 0.55
C VAL A 92 13.43 9.95 1.68
N HIS A 93 12.76 10.03 2.81
CA HIS A 93 13.25 10.54 4.08
C HIS A 93 12.81 9.61 5.23
N ASP A 94 13.23 9.90 6.44
CA ASP A 94 12.80 9.14 7.60
C ASP A 94 11.27 9.20 7.78
N GLY A 95 10.65 8.04 7.98
CA GLY A 95 9.20 7.90 8.07
C GLY A 95 8.45 7.83 6.73
N SER A 96 9.14 7.81 5.58
CA SER A 96 8.48 7.70 4.27
C SER A 96 7.75 6.38 4.07
N ILE A 97 6.59 6.47 3.40
CA ILE A 97 5.85 5.34 2.85
C ILE A 97 5.93 5.41 1.33
N ILE A 98 6.61 4.44 0.73
CA ILE A 98 6.86 4.38 -0.71
C ILE A 98 5.76 3.59 -1.41
N LEU A 99 5.11 4.19 -2.41
CA LEU A 99 4.14 3.52 -3.27
C LEU A 99 4.85 2.82 -4.42
N MET A 100 4.57 1.53 -4.54
CA MET A 100 5.01 0.68 -5.66
C MET A 100 3.94 -0.37 -5.98
N HIS A 101 4.04 -0.99 -7.14
CA HIS A 101 3.13 -2.02 -7.64
C HIS A 101 3.92 -3.25 -8.08
N ASP A 102 3.37 -4.45 -7.89
CA ASP A 102 4.05 -5.71 -8.22
C ASP A 102 3.65 -6.29 -9.60
N GLY A 103 2.83 -5.56 -10.36
CA GLY A 103 2.36 -5.97 -11.68
C GLY A 103 3.42 -5.92 -12.80
N TYR A 104 4.60 -5.37 -12.54
CA TYR A 104 5.68 -5.22 -13.52
C TYR A 104 7.01 -5.70 -12.95
N GLN A 105 7.77 -6.47 -13.75
CA GLN A 105 9.10 -6.94 -13.34
C GLN A 105 10.03 -5.78 -12.99
N THR A 106 9.96 -4.67 -13.73
CA THR A 106 10.75 -3.47 -13.44
C THR A 106 10.47 -2.87 -12.06
N SER A 107 9.21 -2.93 -11.60
CA SER A 107 8.84 -2.47 -10.25
C SER A 107 9.42 -3.38 -9.17
N VAL A 108 9.36 -4.70 -9.37
CA VAL A 108 9.93 -5.68 -8.44
C VAL A 108 11.45 -5.52 -8.35
N ASP A 109 12.13 -5.45 -9.49
CA ASP A 109 13.59 -5.28 -9.53
C ASP A 109 14.03 -3.95 -8.89
N ALA A 110 13.26 -2.87 -9.13
CA ALA A 110 13.51 -1.58 -8.49
C ALA A 110 13.28 -1.63 -6.97
N ALA A 111 12.23 -2.32 -6.51
CA ALA A 111 11.95 -2.46 -5.08
C ALA A 111 13.09 -3.17 -4.34
N LEU A 112 13.66 -4.23 -4.91
CA LEU A 112 14.82 -4.91 -4.35
C LEU A 112 16.04 -3.99 -4.26
N LYS A 113 16.30 -3.22 -5.32
CA LYS A 113 17.40 -2.23 -5.33
C LYS A 113 17.17 -1.08 -4.33
N ILE A 114 15.92 -0.63 -4.16
CA ILE A 114 15.56 0.36 -3.14
C ILE A 114 15.85 -0.19 -1.74
N ALA A 115 15.46 -1.46 -1.49
CA ALA A 115 15.71 -2.10 -0.21
C ALA A 115 17.22 -2.15 0.11
N ASP A 116 18.04 -2.58 -0.83
CA ASP A 116 19.51 -2.62 -0.65
C ASP A 116 20.09 -1.22 -0.44
N LEU A 117 19.76 -0.28 -1.33
CA LEU A 117 20.28 1.09 -1.32
C LEU A 117 20.00 1.82 -0.01
N PHE A 118 18.76 1.75 0.48
CA PHE A 118 18.38 2.47 1.69
C PHE A 118 18.86 1.76 2.96
N THR A 119 18.97 0.43 2.94
CA THR A 119 19.64 -0.32 4.02
C THR A 119 21.12 0.08 4.15
N GLU A 120 21.84 0.19 3.03
CA GLU A 120 23.22 0.68 3.02
C GLU A 120 23.36 2.11 3.54
N LYS A 121 22.35 2.95 3.33
CA LYS A 121 22.27 4.32 3.89
C LYS A 121 21.86 4.37 5.37
N GLY A 122 21.62 3.23 6.00
CA GLY A 122 21.26 3.14 7.42
C GLY A 122 19.78 3.23 7.72
N TYR A 123 18.90 3.20 6.71
CA TYR A 123 17.47 3.09 6.93
C TYR A 123 17.07 1.69 7.38
N VAL A 124 16.03 1.61 8.20
CA VAL A 124 15.39 0.37 8.61
C VAL A 124 14.01 0.32 8.00
N PHE A 125 13.71 -0.76 7.28
CA PHE A 125 12.38 -0.99 6.75
C PHE A 125 11.49 -1.59 7.84
N VAL A 126 10.35 -0.98 8.04
CA VAL A 126 9.35 -1.39 9.04
C VAL A 126 7.99 -1.57 8.37
N THR A 127 7.06 -2.20 9.05
CA THR A 127 5.68 -2.28 8.58
C THR A 127 4.96 -0.94 8.78
N ALA A 128 3.98 -0.62 7.94
CA ALA A 128 3.30 0.68 7.98
C ALA A 128 2.64 0.99 9.32
N ASP A 129 2.14 -0.01 10.03
CA ASP A 129 1.56 0.16 11.36
C ASP A 129 2.57 0.69 12.40
N GLN A 130 3.83 0.32 12.28
CA GLN A 130 4.89 0.83 13.16
C GLN A 130 5.15 2.32 12.93
N LEU A 131 4.93 2.84 11.72
CA LEU A 131 5.03 4.27 11.42
C LEU A 131 3.79 5.06 11.83
N LEU A 132 2.61 4.43 11.75
CA LEU A 132 1.34 5.11 12.04
C LEU A 132 1.02 5.22 13.54
N LEU A 133 1.69 4.43 14.37
CA LEU A 133 1.50 4.40 15.82
C LEU A 133 2.53 5.25 16.60
N THR A 134 3.45 5.89 15.92
CA THR A 134 4.40 6.85 16.49
C THR A 134 3.92 8.27 16.29
#